data_102506bc4150419fd585c753c7d87942
#
_entry.id   102506bc4150419fd585c753c7d87942
#
_cell.length_a   1.000
_cell.length_b   1.000
_cell.length_c   1.000
_cell.angle_alpha   90.00
_cell.angle_beta   90.00
_cell.angle_gamma   90.00
#
_symmetry.space_group_name_H-M   'P 1'
#
loop_
_entity.id
_entity.type
_entity.pdbx_description
1 polymer ?
#
loop_
_entity_poly.entity_id
_entity_poly.type
_entity_poly.pdbx_seq_one_letter_code
_entity_poly.pdbx_strand_id
1 'polypeptide(L)'
;MNDETIKEAVRNNYGRIARTGGSCCPGACCSGAGPAVSSLRMDMGLRAGYAEEELREAPEGANLGLGCGNPLAIDALREGETVLDLGSGAGFDCFLAARRVGPGGRVIGVDMTPEMIEKARENARTGGFDNVEFRSGDIDRLPVDDGSVDAILSNCVINLVPDKGKVFREAFRVLKPGGRIMISDIVLRRPLPEAVARSVAALTACVAGALLKEDYLFAVAKAGFAGIRIDREAAFPVSLLALDPVIAPLLEDLRLQEEEMRNAEDSVLSLSLFAVKPGPPPQERGVAGGTEK
;
A
#
# COMPACT_ATOMS: atom_id res chain seq x y z
N MET A 1 -15.02 10.51 14.13
CA MET A 1 -15.62 9.22 13.64
C MET A 1 -15.03 8.09 14.46
N ASN A 2 -15.81 7.02 14.70
CA ASN A 2 -15.25 5.80 15.31
C ASN A 2 -14.54 4.94 14.25
N ASP A 3 -13.75 3.95 14.70
CA ASP A 3 -12.93 3.11 13.81
C ASP A 3 -13.76 2.35 12.76
N GLU A 4 -14.96 1.86 13.15
CA GLU A 4 -15.85 1.12 12.25
C GLU A 4 -16.42 2.02 11.15
N THR A 5 -16.83 3.24 11.52
CA THR A 5 -17.32 4.24 10.55
C THR A 5 -16.24 4.60 9.52
N ILE A 6 -14.97 4.69 9.95
CA ILE A 6 -13.82 4.94 9.07
C ILE A 6 -13.65 3.77 8.08
N LYS A 7 -13.59 2.54 8.60
CA LYS A 7 -13.45 1.33 7.76
C LYS A 7 -14.60 1.18 6.77
N GLU A 8 -15.83 1.48 7.19
CA GLU A 8 -17.00 1.44 6.31
C GLU A 8 -16.92 2.47 5.18
N ALA A 9 -16.54 3.71 5.49
CA ALA A 9 -16.37 4.75 4.48
C ALA A 9 -15.29 4.37 3.45
N VAL A 10 -14.16 3.83 3.90
CA VAL A 10 -13.08 3.33 3.04
C VAL A 10 -13.59 2.18 2.17
N ARG A 11 -14.21 1.15 2.76
CA ARG A 11 -14.74 -0.01 2.04
C ARG A 11 -15.74 0.39 0.95
N ASN A 12 -16.68 1.29 1.27
CA ASN A 12 -17.67 1.78 0.31
C ASN A 12 -17.02 2.53 -0.85
N ASN A 13 -16.03 3.39 -0.59
CA ASN A 13 -15.33 4.14 -1.62
C ASN A 13 -14.54 3.21 -2.55
N TYR A 14 -13.72 2.32 -2.00
CA TYR A 14 -12.90 1.39 -2.78
C TYR A 14 -13.73 0.33 -3.50
N GLY A 15 -14.85 -0.14 -2.91
CA GLY A 15 -15.82 -1.01 -3.57
C GLY A 15 -16.46 -0.35 -4.80
N ARG A 16 -16.76 0.96 -4.72
CA ARG A 16 -17.23 1.72 -5.89
C ARG A 16 -16.16 1.79 -6.97
N ILE A 17 -14.91 2.12 -6.63
CA ILE A 17 -13.79 2.17 -7.57
C ILE A 17 -13.60 0.81 -8.26
N ALA A 18 -13.65 -0.29 -7.52
CA ALA A 18 -13.52 -1.64 -8.09
C ALA A 18 -14.60 -1.94 -9.13
N ARG A 19 -15.87 -1.58 -8.84
CA ARG A 19 -17.01 -1.83 -9.74
C ARG A 19 -17.01 -0.93 -10.98
N THR A 20 -16.69 0.36 -10.81
CA THR A 20 -16.75 1.33 -11.91
C THR A 20 -15.46 1.39 -12.72
N GLY A 21 -14.41 0.75 -12.23
CA GLY A 21 -13.07 0.89 -12.81
C GLY A 21 -12.57 2.32 -12.81
N GLY A 22 -13.02 3.16 -11.84
CA GLY A 22 -12.67 4.59 -11.80
C GLY A 22 -13.29 5.40 -12.94
N SER A 23 -14.36 4.89 -13.60
CA SER A 23 -15.06 5.61 -14.68
C SER A 23 -16.01 6.67 -14.10
N CYS A 24 -15.93 7.87 -14.65
CA CYS A 24 -16.62 9.08 -14.18
C CYS A 24 -18.09 9.22 -14.60
N CYS A 25 -18.74 8.18 -15.16
CA CYS A 25 -20.12 8.28 -15.62
C CYS A 25 -21.06 7.34 -14.86
N PRO A 26 -22.06 7.85 -14.13
CA PRO A 26 -23.12 7.04 -13.51
C PRO A 26 -24.22 6.62 -14.52
N GLY A 27 -23.92 6.52 -15.80
CA GLY A 27 -24.88 6.13 -16.86
C GLY A 27 -24.29 5.10 -17.81
N ALA A 28 -25.12 4.18 -18.23
CA ALA A 28 -24.90 2.92 -18.97
C ALA A 28 -24.20 2.99 -20.34
N CYS A 29 -23.35 3.98 -20.60
CA CYS A 29 -22.71 4.16 -21.91
C CYS A 29 -21.21 3.81 -21.99
N CYS A 30 -20.55 3.43 -20.87
CA CYS A 30 -19.12 3.14 -20.86
C CYS A 30 -18.85 1.79 -20.22
N SER A 31 -19.15 0.72 -20.91
CA SER A 31 -18.60 -0.60 -20.64
C SER A 31 -17.15 -0.65 -21.16
N GLY A 32 -16.20 -0.43 -20.26
CA GLY A 32 -14.76 -0.48 -20.56
C GLY A 32 -14.07 0.85 -20.21
N ALA A 33 -12.89 0.76 -19.60
CA ALA A 33 -12.04 1.93 -19.41
C ALA A 33 -11.65 2.49 -20.79
N GLY A 34 -12.22 3.64 -21.17
CA GLY A 34 -11.86 4.28 -22.43
C GLY A 34 -10.36 4.65 -22.48
N PRO A 35 -9.79 4.87 -23.67
CA PRO A 35 -8.35 5.15 -23.85
C PRO A 35 -7.82 6.27 -22.95
N ALA A 36 -8.65 7.27 -22.62
CA ALA A 36 -8.27 8.38 -21.73
C ALA A 36 -8.06 7.93 -20.27
N VAL A 37 -8.85 6.99 -19.75
CA VAL A 37 -8.69 6.46 -18.38
C VAL A 37 -7.46 5.55 -18.30
N SER A 38 -7.21 4.76 -19.35
CA SER A 38 -6.01 3.91 -19.42
C SER A 38 -4.74 4.75 -19.46
N SER A 39 -4.70 5.84 -20.23
CA SER A 39 -3.55 6.74 -20.28
C SER A 39 -3.30 7.44 -18.93
N LEU A 40 -4.36 7.89 -18.24
CA LEU A 40 -4.22 8.52 -16.92
C LEU A 40 -3.62 7.56 -15.89
N ARG A 41 -4.05 6.29 -15.86
CA ARG A 41 -3.50 5.27 -14.96
C ARG A 41 -2.05 4.94 -15.27
N MET A 42 -1.70 4.91 -16.55
CA MET A 42 -0.31 4.76 -17.01
C MET A 42 0.54 5.90 -16.48
N ASP A 43 0.10 7.15 -16.66
CA ASP A 43 0.81 8.34 -16.16
C ASP A 43 0.95 8.32 -14.62
N MET A 44 -0.09 7.92 -13.89
CA MET A 44 -0.03 7.81 -12.44
C MET A 44 0.97 6.74 -12.00
N GLY A 45 1.01 5.60 -12.67
CA GLY A 45 1.98 4.53 -12.41
C GLY A 45 3.42 4.98 -12.66
N LEU A 46 3.68 5.66 -13.77
CA LEU A 46 5.00 6.23 -14.09
C LEU A 46 5.45 7.24 -13.03
N ARG A 47 4.55 8.13 -12.57
CA ARG A 47 4.82 9.09 -11.49
C ARG A 47 5.07 8.40 -10.15
N ALA A 48 4.39 7.30 -9.86
CA ALA A 48 4.63 6.47 -8.70
C ALA A 48 6.00 5.76 -8.74
N GLY A 49 6.65 5.71 -9.91
CA GLY A 49 8.00 5.17 -10.10
C GLY A 49 8.05 3.74 -10.63
N TYR A 50 6.95 3.26 -11.23
CA TYR A 50 6.97 2.01 -11.99
C TYR A 50 7.54 2.25 -13.39
N ALA A 51 8.25 1.25 -13.92
CA ALA A 51 8.67 1.25 -15.32
C ALA A 51 7.48 1.00 -16.25
N GLU A 52 7.55 1.50 -17.48
CA GLU A 52 6.47 1.30 -18.47
C GLU A 52 6.23 -0.18 -18.76
N GLU A 53 7.29 -0.97 -18.76
CA GLU A 53 7.25 -2.43 -18.91
C GLU A 53 6.47 -3.09 -17.78
N GLU A 54 6.73 -2.70 -16.52
CA GLU A 54 6.01 -3.21 -15.34
C GLU A 54 4.51 -2.91 -15.42
N LEU A 55 4.15 -1.70 -15.87
CA LEU A 55 2.76 -1.28 -16.03
C LEU A 55 2.03 -2.07 -17.13
N ARG A 56 2.74 -2.50 -18.17
CA ARG A 56 2.21 -3.33 -19.26
C ARG A 56 2.16 -4.82 -18.94
N GLU A 57 3.01 -5.28 -18.05
CA GLU A 57 3.09 -6.70 -17.65
C GLU A 57 1.95 -7.15 -16.74
N ALA A 58 1.36 -6.23 -15.99
CA ALA A 58 0.23 -6.54 -15.13
C ALA A 58 -1.04 -6.80 -15.96
N PRO A 59 -1.94 -7.70 -15.49
CA PRO A 59 -3.21 -7.95 -16.16
C PRO A 59 -4.02 -6.66 -16.35
N GLU A 60 -4.77 -6.60 -17.45
CA GLU A 60 -5.66 -5.47 -17.71
C GLU A 60 -6.68 -5.32 -16.58
N GLY A 61 -6.78 -4.11 -16.03
CA GLY A 61 -7.67 -3.82 -14.91
C GLY A 61 -7.05 -4.02 -13.51
N ALA A 62 -5.79 -4.49 -13.40
CA ALA A 62 -5.09 -4.56 -12.12
C ALA A 62 -4.61 -3.19 -11.65
N ASN A 63 -4.06 -2.38 -12.56
CA ASN A 63 -3.66 -1.00 -12.25
C ASN A 63 -4.89 -0.08 -12.21
N LEU A 64 -5.28 0.34 -11.01
CA LEU A 64 -6.36 1.29 -10.79
C LEU A 64 -5.87 2.73 -10.56
N GLY A 65 -4.55 2.96 -10.56
CA GLY A 65 -3.96 4.27 -10.33
C GLY A 65 -4.05 4.75 -8.87
N LEU A 66 -4.14 3.84 -7.90
CA LEU A 66 -4.39 4.15 -6.49
C LEU A 66 -3.12 4.21 -5.63
N GLY A 67 -1.96 3.80 -6.16
CA GLY A 67 -0.69 3.81 -5.46
C GLY A 67 -0.05 5.20 -5.37
N CYS A 68 0.72 5.43 -4.33
CA CYS A 68 1.49 6.67 -4.11
C CYS A 68 3.00 6.49 -4.27
N GLY A 69 3.46 5.29 -4.62
CA GLY A 69 4.86 4.94 -4.87
C GLY A 69 5.01 3.53 -5.42
N ASN A 70 6.26 3.07 -5.55
CA ASN A 70 6.59 1.72 -5.99
C ASN A 70 7.35 0.98 -4.87
N PRO A 71 6.68 0.17 -4.04
CA PRO A 71 7.35 -0.58 -2.97
C PRO A 71 8.34 -1.62 -3.51
N LEU A 72 8.12 -2.13 -4.72
CA LEU A 72 8.99 -3.09 -5.38
C LEU A 72 10.34 -2.51 -5.84
N ALA A 73 10.47 -1.19 -5.90
CA ALA A 73 11.73 -0.51 -6.21
C ALA A 73 12.65 -0.34 -4.97
N ILE A 74 12.15 -0.64 -3.75
CA ILE A 74 12.86 -0.40 -2.48
C ILE A 74 13.94 -1.47 -2.24
N ASP A 75 13.62 -2.73 -2.49
CA ASP A 75 14.55 -3.86 -2.39
C ASP A 75 14.14 -4.98 -3.36
N ALA A 76 15.10 -5.82 -3.74
CA ALA A 76 14.83 -6.92 -4.62
C ALA A 76 14.11 -8.06 -3.89
N LEU A 77 13.02 -8.55 -4.48
CA LEU A 77 12.44 -9.84 -4.13
C LEU A 77 13.32 -10.96 -4.68
N ARG A 78 13.38 -12.09 -3.97
CA ARG A 78 14.20 -13.24 -4.33
C ARG A 78 13.32 -14.39 -4.83
N GLU A 79 13.85 -15.18 -5.73
CA GLU A 79 13.16 -16.41 -6.19
C GLU A 79 12.81 -17.32 -5.01
N GLY A 80 11.60 -17.87 -5.02
CA GLY A 80 11.11 -18.79 -4.00
C GLY A 80 10.57 -18.13 -2.74
N GLU A 81 10.63 -16.80 -2.59
CA GLU A 81 10.09 -16.09 -1.42
C GLU A 81 8.55 -16.14 -1.35
N THR A 82 8.04 -16.14 -0.12
CA THR A 82 6.63 -15.86 0.17
C THR A 82 6.47 -14.38 0.49
N VAL A 83 5.71 -13.69 -0.34
CA VAL A 83 5.46 -12.25 -0.23
C VAL A 83 4.03 -11.99 0.20
N LEU A 84 3.82 -11.03 1.09
CA LEU A 84 2.50 -10.53 1.49
C LEU A 84 2.35 -9.10 0.99
N ASP A 85 1.21 -8.79 0.35
CA ASP A 85 0.82 -7.45 -0.05
C ASP A 85 -0.34 -6.97 0.81
N LEU A 86 -0.13 -5.88 1.55
CA LEU A 86 -1.12 -5.25 2.41
C LEU A 86 -1.99 -4.28 1.61
N GLY A 87 -3.31 -4.51 1.60
CA GLY A 87 -4.23 -3.70 0.81
C GLY A 87 -4.01 -3.90 -0.69
N SER A 88 -4.01 -5.15 -1.12
CA SER A 88 -3.62 -5.54 -2.48
C SER A 88 -4.51 -4.98 -3.60
N GLY A 89 -5.68 -4.42 -3.25
CA GLY A 89 -6.62 -3.89 -4.23
C GLY A 89 -6.94 -4.90 -5.33
N ALA A 90 -6.82 -4.49 -6.59
CA ALA A 90 -7.03 -5.36 -7.76
C ALA A 90 -5.82 -6.25 -8.11
N GLY A 91 -4.77 -6.29 -7.26
CA GLY A 91 -3.65 -7.21 -7.33
C GLY A 91 -2.41 -6.70 -8.08
N PHE A 92 -2.32 -5.41 -8.41
CA PHE A 92 -1.25 -4.89 -9.26
C PHE A 92 0.16 -5.24 -8.74
N ASP A 93 0.48 -4.85 -7.49
CA ASP A 93 1.80 -5.14 -6.90
C ASP A 93 1.99 -6.64 -6.66
N CYS A 94 0.92 -7.40 -6.39
CA CYS A 94 0.98 -8.87 -6.28
C CYS A 94 1.45 -9.52 -7.58
N PHE A 95 0.97 -9.08 -8.75
CA PHE A 95 1.36 -9.68 -10.03
C PHE A 95 2.80 -9.38 -10.39
N LEU A 96 3.27 -8.16 -10.13
CA LEU A 96 4.67 -7.81 -10.30
C LEU A 96 5.57 -8.61 -9.35
N ALA A 97 5.16 -8.76 -8.08
CA ALA A 97 5.87 -9.58 -7.10
C ALA A 97 5.92 -11.06 -7.52
N ALA A 98 4.80 -11.61 -8.01
CA ALA A 98 4.70 -12.99 -8.43
C ALA A 98 5.68 -13.36 -9.55
N ARG A 99 5.91 -12.45 -10.50
CA ARG A 99 6.93 -12.63 -11.55
C ARG A 99 8.33 -12.64 -10.96
N ARG A 100 8.62 -11.77 -9.99
CA ARG A 100 9.95 -11.64 -9.37
C ARG A 100 10.31 -12.84 -8.50
N VAL A 101 9.34 -13.39 -7.75
CA VAL A 101 9.59 -14.58 -6.91
C VAL A 101 9.55 -15.89 -7.71
N GLY A 102 9.06 -15.84 -8.95
CA GLY A 102 9.02 -17.00 -9.85
C GLY A 102 8.05 -18.10 -9.41
N PRO A 103 8.01 -19.22 -10.14
CA PRO A 103 7.05 -20.31 -9.90
C PRO A 103 7.28 -21.06 -8.59
N GLY A 104 8.46 -20.98 -7.99
CA GLY A 104 8.76 -21.54 -6.67
C GLY A 104 8.37 -20.65 -5.50
N GLY A 105 8.05 -19.39 -5.76
CA GLY A 105 7.59 -18.42 -4.77
C GLY A 105 6.08 -18.33 -4.69
N ARG A 106 5.59 -17.57 -3.73
CA ARG A 106 4.15 -17.35 -3.50
C ARG A 106 3.87 -15.91 -3.14
N VAL A 107 2.76 -15.37 -3.61
CA VAL A 107 2.28 -14.05 -3.21
C VAL A 107 0.89 -14.16 -2.58
N ILE A 108 0.70 -13.50 -1.46
CA ILE A 108 -0.56 -13.41 -0.74
C ILE A 108 -0.98 -11.94 -0.75
N GLY A 109 -2.10 -11.61 -1.40
CA GLY A 109 -2.71 -10.30 -1.32
C GLY A 109 -3.82 -10.30 -0.27
N VAL A 110 -3.85 -9.30 0.60
CA VAL A 110 -4.91 -9.10 1.60
C VAL A 110 -5.60 -7.77 1.36
N ASP A 111 -6.93 -7.78 1.26
CA ASP A 111 -7.75 -6.57 1.16
C ASP A 111 -9.07 -6.75 1.91
N MET A 112 -9.58 -5.67 2.51
CA MET A 112 -10.85 -5.71 3.26
C MET A 112 -12.09 -5.53 2.38
N THR A 113 -11.90 -5.13 1.11
CA THR A 113 -12.96 -4.79 0.16
C THR A 113 -13.30 -6.00 -0.70
N PRO A 114 -14.51 -6.60 -0.57
CA PRO A 114 -14.87 -7.81 -1.32
C PRO A 114 -14.74 -7.63 -2.84
N GLU A 115 -15.16 -6.48 -3.36
CA GLU A 115 -15.12 -6.18 -4.80
C GLU A 115 -13.67 -6.09 -5.33
N MET A 116 -12.73 -5.62 -4.51
CA MET A 116 -11.29 -5.63 -4.85
C MET A 116 -10.77 -7.07 -4.93
N ILE A 117 -11.12 -7.91 -3.94
CA ILE A 117 -10.73 -9.32 -3.92
C ILE A 117 -11.30 -10.09 -5.12
N GLU A 118 -12.57 -9.87 -5.48
CA GLU A 118 -13.18 -10.49 -6.66
C GLU A 118 -12.44 -10.09 -7.94
N LYS A 119 -12.16 -8.79 -8.09
CA LYS A 119 -11.43 -8.26 -9.24
C LYS A 119 -9.99 -8.80 -9.30
N ALA A 120 -9.31 -8.87 -8.17
CA ALA A 120 -7.95 -9.42 -8.08
C ALA A 120 -7.90 -10.91 -8.49
N ARG A 121 -8.85 -11.70 -8.02
CA ARG A 121 -8.98 -13.12 -8.39
C ARG A 121 -9.27 -13.31 -9.88
N GLU A 122 -10.14 -12.47 -10.46
CA GLU A 122 -10.41 -12.50 -11.89
C GLU A 122 -9.16 -12.11 -12.69
N ASN A 123 -8.44 -11.07 -12.28
CA ASN A 123 -7.17 -10.67 -12.89
C ASN A 123 -6.11 -11.78 -12.81
N ALA A 124 -6.01 -12.49 -11.67
CA ALA A 124 -5.09 -13.63 -11.55
C ALA A 124 -5.44 -14.76 -12.53
N ARG A 125 -6.73 -15.11 -12.62
CA ARG A 125 -7.21 -16.17 -13.50
C ARG A 125 -6.96 -15.83 -14.97
N THR A 126 -7.27 -14.62 -15.39
CA THR A 126 -7.10 -14.18 -16.79
C THR A 126 -5.65 -13.94 -17.16
N GLY A 127 -4.82 -13.51 -16.19
CA GLY A 127 -3.37 -13.32 -16.37
C GLY A 127 -2.52 -14.60 -16.22
N GLY A 128 -3.12 -15.74 -15.81
CA GLY A 128 -2.42 -17.00 -15.65
C GLY A 128 -1.44 -17.03 -14.46
N PHE A 129 -1.80 -16.35 -13.34
CA PHE A 129 -0.98 -16.31 -12.13
C PHE A 129 -1.43 -17.40 -11.13
N ASP A 130 -0.77 -18.57 -11.17
CA ASP A 130 -1.07 -19.70 -10.29
C ASP A 130 -0.40 -19.59 -8.91
N ASN A 131 0.60 -18.71 -8.75
CA ASN A 131 1.37 -18.51 -7.53
C ASN A 131 0.87 -17.29 -6.70
N VAL A 132 -0.32 -16.73 -7.01
CA VAL A 132 -0.93 -15.63 -6.28
C VAL A 132 -2.23 -16.07 -5.63
N GLU A 133 -2.40 -15.72 -4.36
CA GLU A 133 -3.62 -15.97 -3.58
C GLU A 133 -4.16 -14.67 -2.99
N PHE A 134 -5.49 -14.46 -3.07
CA PHE A 134 -6.14 -13.29 -2.48
C PHE A 134 -7.06 -13.68 -1.33
N ARG A 135 -6.85 -13.06 -0.17
CA ARG A 135 -7.60 -13.28 1.07
C ARG A 135 -8.35 -12.01 1.48
N SER A 136 -9.62 -12.17 1.83
CA SER A 136 -10.39 -11.10 2.45
C SER A 136 -9.96 -10.95 3.91
N GLY A 137 -9.64 -9.74 4.35
CA GLY A 137 -9.23 -9.46 5.72
C GLY A 137 -8.76 -8.04 5.95
N ASP A 138 -8.72 -7.65 7.22
CA ASP A 138 -8.19 -6.37 7.66
C ASP A 138 -6.67 -6.45 7.86
N ILE A 139 -5.93 -5.41 7.48
CA ILE A 139 -4.46 -5.37 7.66
C ILE A 139 -4.03 -5.16 9.11
N ASP A 140 -4.92 -4.76 10.00
CA ASP A 140 -4.68 -4.69 11.44
C ASP A 140 -5.01 -6.00 12.18
N ARG A 141 -5.43 -7.05 11.43
CA ARG A 141 -5.65 -8.43 11.88
C ARG A 141 -5.53 -9.39 10.69
N LEU A 142 -4.31 -9.65 10.28
CA LEU A 142 -3.99 -10.39 9.05
C LEU A 142 -4.43 -11.86 9.13
N PRO A 143 -5.14 -12.39 8.09
CA PRO A 143 -5.46 -13.82 7.96
C PRO A 143 -4.25 -14.61 7.44
N VAL A 144 -3.11 -14.46 8.10
CA VAL A 144 -1.80 -15.02 7.72
C VAL A 144 -1.11 -15.54 9.00
N ASP A 145 -0.48 -16.70 8.91
CA ASP A 145 0.18 -17.35 10.04
C ASP A 145 1.43 -16.59 10.49
N ASP A 146 1.79 -16.77 11.79
CA ASP A 146 2.99 -16.19 12.38
C ASP A 146 4.24 -16.68 11.65
N GLY A 147 5.18 -15.77 11.40
CA GLY A 147 6.50 -16.12 10.86
C GLY A 147 6.45 -16.89 9.54
N SER A 148 5.47 -16.65 8.68
CA SER A 148 5.23 -17.41 7.45
C SER A 148 5.68 -16.70 6.17
N VAL A 149 5.92 -15.37 6.20
CA VAL A 149 6.28 -14.59 5.01
C VAL A 149 7.69 -14.02 5.09
N ASP A 150 8.35 -13.92 3.93
CA ASP A 150 9.74 -13.44 3.80
C ASP A 150 9.79 -11.94 3.60
N ALA A 151 8.83 -11.39 2.87
CA ALA A 151 8.74 -9.96 2.58
C ALA A 151 7.29 -9.47 2.62
N ILE A 152 7.11 -8.22 3.01
CA ILE A 152 5.83 -7.52 2.96
C ILE A 152 5.95 -6.31 2.06
N LEU A 153 4.97 -6.14 1.18
CA LEU A 153 4.72 -4.94 0.39
C LEU A 153 3.56 -4.16 0.99
N SER A 154 3.58 -2.86 0.86
CA SER A 154 2.43 -2.00 1.15
C SER A 154 2.49 -0.74 0.29
N ASN A 155 1.38 -0.40 -0.34
CA ASN A 155 1.28 0.79 -1.18
C ASN A 155 0.04 1.59 -0.81
N CYS A 156 0.23 2.70 -0.09
CA CYS A 156 -0.81 3.70 0.22
C CYS A 156 -2.05 3.16 0.96
N VAL A 157 -1.90 2.17 1.84
CA VAL A 157 -3.03 1.55 2.56
C VAL A 157 -3.00 1.76 4.07
N ILE A 158 -1.81 1.86 4.68
CA ILE A 158 -1.68 1.90 6.15
C ILE A 158 -2.38 3.12 6.73
N ASN A 159 -2.41 4.23 5.99
CA ASN A 159 -3.10 5.46 6.39
C ASN A 159 -4.62 5.33 6.47
N LEU A 160 -5.21 4.35 5.82
CA LEU A 160 -6.65 4.08 5.86
C LEU A 160 -7.10 3.39 7.16
N VAL A 161 -6.14 2.88 7.96
CA VAL A 161 -6.42 2.20 9.23
C VAL A 161 -6.22 3.17 10.39
N PRO A 162 -7.15 3.25 11.36
CA PRO A 162 -7.04 4.16 12.51
C PRO A 162 -5.79 3.93 13.35
N ASP A 163 -5.51 2.68 13.75
CA ASP A 163 -4.32 2.30 14.57
C ASP A 163 -3.22 1.69 13.70
N LYS A 164 -2.30 2.54 13.20
CA LYS A 164 -1.13 2.09 12.43
C LYS A 164 -0.22 1.18 13.25
N GLY A 165 -0.17 1.36 14.56
CA GLY A 165 0.62 0.51 15.45
C GLY A 165 0.16 -0.95 15.44
N LYS A 166 -1.15 -1.21 15.28
CA LYS A 166 -1.65 -2.58 15.09
C LYS A 166 -1.18 -3.17 13.77
N VAL A 167 -1.23 -2.39 12.69
CA VAL A 167 -0.77 -2.85 11.36
C VAL A 167 0.70 -3.25 11.43
N PHE A 168 1.57 -2.43 12.01
CA PHE A 168 3.00 -2.77 12.13
C PHE A 168 3.26 -3.96 13.04
N ARG A 169 2.48 -4.14 14.13
CA ARG A 169 2.59 -5.35 14.97
C ARG A 169 2.15 -6.62 14.22
N GLU A 170 1.08 -6.57 13.43
CA GLU A 170 0.64 -7.67 12.58
C GLU A 170 1.67 -8.00 11.49
N ALA A 171 2.20 -6.97 10.80
CA ALA A 171 3.29 -7.13 9.85
C ALA A 171 4.51 -7.80 10.50
N PHE A 172 4.88 -7.36 11.70
CA PHE A 172 5.97 -7.98 12.45
C PHE A 172 5.66 -9.44 12.84
N ARG A 173 4.43 -9.75 13.26
CA ARG A 173 4.00 -11.10 13.62
C ARG A 173 4.17 -12.09 12.47
N VAL A 174 3.65 -11.76 11.30
CA VAL A 174 3.61 -12.66 10.14
C VAL A 174 4.95 -12.83 9.43
N LEU A 175 5.88 -11.87 9.59
CA LEU A 175 7.22 -11.98 9.01
C LEU A 175 8.06 -13.05 9.71
N LYS A 176 8.81 -13.81 8.94
CA LYS A 176 9.91 -14.65 9.42
C LYS A 176 11.00 -13.77 10.07
N PRO A 177 11.77 -14.31 11.04
CA PRO A 177 13.01 -13.66 11.47
C PRO A 177 13.93 -13.38 10.28
N GLY A 178 14.43 -12.14 10.16
CA GLY A 178 15.18 -11.69 8.98
C GLY A 178 14.33 -11.24 7.80
N GLY A 179 13.01 -11.39 7.87
CA GLY A 179 12.07 -10.87 6.87
C GLY A 179 12.02 -9.33 6.88
N ARG A 180 11.49 -8.76 5.82
CA ARG A 180 11.53 -7.31 5.58
C ARG A 180 10.20 -6.72 5.16
N ILE A 181 10.03 -5.42 5.42
CA ILE A 181 8.92 -4.62 4.89
C ILE A 181 9.45 -3.62 3.87
N MET A 182 8.69 -3.42 2.81
CA MET A 182 8.89 -2.43 1.76
C MET A 182 7.57 -1.67 1.58
N ILE A 183 7.56 -0.42 2.01
CA ILE A 183 6.35 0.39 2.13
C ILE A 183 6.53 1.66 1.30
N SER A 184 5.53 1.98 0.49
CA SER A 184 5.33 3.31 -0.08
C SER A 184 4.05 3.88 0.48
N ASP A 185 4.13 4.98 1.24
CA ASP A 185 2.97 5.57 1.91
C ASP A 185 3.06 7.10 2.00
N ILE A 186 1.96 7.73 2.31
CA ILE A 186 1.88 9.16 2.57
C ILE A 186 2.23 9.43 4.03
N VAL A 187 3.06 10.43 4.26
CA VAL A 187 3.36 10.98 5.59
C VAL A 187 3.28 12.50 5.59
N LEU A 188 3.21 13.09 6.75
CA LEU A 188 3.15 14.54 6.89
C LEU A 188 4.49 15.10 7.38
N ARG A 189 4.94 16.17 6.75
CA ARG A 189 6.04 17.01 7.23
C ARG A 189 5.62 17.91 8.39
N ARG A 190 4.37 18.38 8.35
CA ARG A 190 3.71 19.23 9.37
C ARG A 190 2.22 18.93 9.41
N PRO A 191 1.50 19.29 10.49
CA PRO A 191 0.06 19.05 10.58
C PRO A 191 -0.71 19.66 9.41
N LEU A 192 -1.76 18.95 8.96
CA LEU A 192 -2.68 19.45 7.95
C LEU A 192 -3.55 20.57 8.50
N PRO A 193 -4.07 21.47 7.65
CA PRO A 193 -5.18 22.36 8.01
C PRO A 193 -6.36 21.55 8.56
N GLU A 194 -7.05 22.09 9.58
CA GLU A 194 -8.10 21.36 10.31
C GLU A 194 -9.25 20.89 9.39
N ALA A 195 -9.62 21.70 8.40
CA ALA A 195 -10.64 21.37 7.43
C ALA A 195 -10.26 20.09 6.61
N VAL A 196 -9.00 19.98 6.21
CA VAL A 196 -8.48 18.81 5.47
C VAL A 196 -8.38 17.58 6.38
N ALA A 197 -7.85 17.75 7.59
CA ALA A 197 -7.67 16.67 8.56
C ALA A 197 -8.99 16.00 8.98
N ARG A 198 -10.11 16.71 8.93
CA ARG A 198 -11.46 16.20 9.26
C ARG A 198 -12.24 15.70 8.05
N SER A 199 -11.71 15.83 6.85
CA SER A 199 -12.39 15.45 5.62
C SER A 199 -12.38 13.96 5.38
N VAL A 200 -13.56 13.36 5.15
CA VAL A 200 -13.69 11.96 4.71
C VAL A 200 -13.04 11.76 3.35
N ALA A 201 -13.11 12.76 2.46
CA ALA A 201 -12.46 12.74 1.17
C ALA A 201 -10.95 12.61 1.29
N ALA A 202 -10.33 13.49 2.10
CA ALA A 202 -8.91 13.44 2.37
C ALA A 202 -8.48 12.15 3.09
N LEU A 203 -9.39 11.54 3.88
CA LEU A 203 -9.16 10.24 4.51
C LEU A 203 -9.09 9.10 3.47
N THR A 204 -10.09 9.04 2.58
CA THR A 204 -10.14 8.01 1.51
C THR A 204 -9.05 8.19 0.46
N ALA A 205 -8.44 9.37 0.40
CA ALA A 205 -7.26 9.70 -0.38
C ALA A 205 -5.93 9.46 0.36
N CYS A 206 -5.92 8.72 1.48
CA CYS A 206 -4.76 8.43 2.32
C CYS A 206 -4.09 9.66 2.98
N VAL A 207 -4.64 10.87 2.86
CA VAL A 207 -4.03 12.12 3.33
C VAL A 207 -4.46 12.45 4.76
N ALA A 208 -5.76 12.49 5.07
CA ALA A 208 -6.24 12.86 6.41
C ALA A 208 -5.86 11.84 7.49
N GLY A 209 -5.62 10.59 7.12
CA GLY A 209 -5.14 9.55 8.03
C GLY A 209 -3.62 9.51 8.20
N ALA A 210 -2.86 10.30 7.45
CA ALA A 210 -1.40 10.28 7.50
C ALA A 210 -0.86 10.81 8.83
N LEU A 211 0.18 10.16 9.35
CA LEU A 211 0.92 10.60 10.53
C LEU A 211 2.03 11.59 10.14
N LEU A 212 2.50 12.36 11.11
CA LEU A 212 3.79 13.02 10.97
C LEU A 212 4.88 11.97 10.71
N LYS A 213 5.85 12.31 9.87
CA LYS A 213 6.92 11.38 9.47
C LYS A 213 7.61 10.73 10.67
N GLU A 214 7.92 11.53 11.70
CA GLU A 214 8.57 11.06 12.92
C GLU A 214 7.69 10.06 13.68
N ASP A 215 6.38 10.31 13.77
CA ASP A 215 5.42 9.42 14.45
C ASP A 215 5.23 8.12 13.67
N TYR A 216 5.25 8.19 12.33
CA TYR A 216 5.18 7.00 11.46
C TYR A 216 6.41 6.11 11.67
N LEU A 217 7.62 6.70 11.62
CA LEU A 217 8.88 5.98 11.85
C LEU A 217 8.96 5.42 13.27
N PHE A 218 8.47 6.17 14.26
CA PHE A 218 8.37 5.69 15.64
C PHE A 218 7.44 4.49 15.77
N ALA A 219 6.29 4.49 15.08
CA ALA A 219 5.37 3.36 15.09
C ALA A 219 6.00 2.09 14.49
N VAL A 220 6.78 2.21 13.40
CA VAL A 220 7.55 1.12 12.81
C VAL A 220 8.59 0.58 13.81
N ALA A 221 9.39 1.46 14.41
CA ALA A 221 10.40 1.07 15.39
C ALA A 221 9.78 0.41 16.63
N LYS A 222 8.67 0.96 17.15
CA LYS A 222 7.94 0.45 18.31
C LYS A 222 7.37 -0.95 18.09
N ALA A 223 7.06 -1.33 16.85
CA ALA A 223 6.63 -2.68 16.52
C ALA A 223 7.77 -3.72 16.55
N GLY A 224 9.03 -3.27 16.67
CA GLY A 224 10.21 -4.14 16.76
C GLY A 224 11.08 -4.19 15.51
N PHE A 225 10.73 -3.44 14.46
CA PHE A 225 11.55 -3.37 13.25
C PHE A 225 12.86 -2.63 13.51
N ALA A 226 13.92 -3.07 12.83
CA ALA A 226 15.25 -2.49 12.87
C ALA A 226 15.74 -2.16 11.45
N GLY A 227 16.88 -1.46 11.35
CA GLY A 227 17.46 -1.10 10.06
C GLY A 227 16.54 -0.24 9.20
N ILE A 228 15.73 0.61 9.85
CA ILE A 228 14.79 1.50 9.18
C ILE A 228 15.56 2.45 8.26
N ARG A 229 15.23 2.40 6.97
CA ARG A 229 15.85 3.21 5.92
C ARG A 229 14.77 3.88 5.09
N ILE A 230 14.95 5.16 4.81
CA ILE A 230 14.14 5.90 3.84
C ILE A 230 14.88 5.86 2.51
N ASP A 231 14.30 5.24 1.50
CA ASP A 231 14.88 5.14 0.16
C ASP A 231 14.47 6.32 -0.73
N ARG A 232 13.26 6.82 -0.54
CA ARG A 232 12.74 7.97 -1.28
C ARG A 232 11.83 8.81 -0.39
N GLU A 233 11.97 10.11 -0.49
CA GLU A 233 11.06 11.11 0.06
C GLU A 233 10.81 12.17 -1.02
N ALA A 234 9.56 12.41 -1.36
CA ALA A 234 9.17 13.39 -2.37
C ALA A 234 7.89 14.11 -1.96
N ALA A 235 7.74 15.37 -2.37
CA ALA A 235 6.46 16.06 -2.23
C ALA A 235 5.37 15.27 -2.99
N PHE A 236 4.24 15.06 -2.33
CA PHE A 236 3.08 14.44 -2.97
C PHE A 236 2.17 15.56 -3.50
N PRO A 237 1.95 15.64 -4.82
CA PRO A 237 1.12 16.70 -5.38
C PRO A 237 -0.35 16.43 -5.05
N VAL A 238 -0.86 17.10 -4.03
CA VAL A 238 -2.27 16.99 -3.59
C VAL A 238 -3.23 17.38 -4.72
N SER A 239 -2.79 18.27 -5.62
CA SER A 239 -3.51 18.62 -6.84
C SER A 239 -3.84 17.43 -7.76
N LEU A 240 -3.07 16.34 -7.70
CA LEU A 240 -3.41 15.10 -8.43
C LEU A 240 -4.69 14.45 -7.89
N LEU A 241 -5.03 14.64 -6.62
CA LEU A 241 -6.27 14.14 -6.04
C LEU A 241 -7.50 14.81 -6.67
N ALA A 242 -7.35 16.04 -7.16
CA ALA A 242 -8.40 16.75 -7.90
C ALA A 242 -8.66 16.15 -9.31
N LEU A 243 -7.77 15.27 -9.79
CA LEU A 243 -7.99 14.53 -11.03
C LEU A 243 -8.77 13.23 -10.82
N ASP A 244 -8.88 12.76 -9.58
CA ASP A 244 -9.70 11.59 -9.25
C ASP A 244 -11.19 12.00 -9.24
N PRO A 245 -12.02 11.41 -10.12
CA PRO A 245 -13.41 11.79 -10.29
C PRO A 245 -14.27 11.52 -9.04
N VAL A 246 -13.77 10.74 -8.09
CA VAL A 246 -14.42 10.44 -6.82
C VAL A 246 -14.02 11.46 -5.74
N ILE A 247 -12.77 11.89 -5.75
CA ILE A 247 -12.19 12.77 -4.74
C ILE A 247 -12.40 14.24 -5.12
N ALA A 248 -12.35 14.58 -6.42
CA ALA A 248 -12.46 15.95 -6.90
C ALA A 248 -13.72 16.69 -6.36
N PRO A 249 -14.96 16.14 -6.46
CA PRO A 249 -16.14 16.82 -5.94
C PRO A 249 -16.08 17.03 -4.42
N LEU A 250 -15.45 16.11 -3.70
CA LEU A 250 -15.32 16.17 -2.25
C LEU A 250 -14.27 17.20 -1.82
N LEU A 251 -13.24 17.46 -2.63
CA LEU A 251 -12.27 18.52 -2.41
C LEU A 251 -12.88 19.89 -2.70
N GLU A 252 -13.71 20.02 -3.75
CA GLU A 252 -14.45 21.24 -4.07
C GLU A 252 -15.38 21.67 -2.91
N ASP A 253 -16.03 20.69 -2.25
CA ASP A 253 -16.89 20.93 -1.10
C ASP A 253 -16.15 21.51 0.11
N LEU A 254 -14.82 21.27 0.24
CA LEU A 254 -14.01 21.80 1.33
C LEU A 254 -13.80 23.31 1.25
N ARG A 255 -14.00 23.94 0.08
CA ARG A 255 -13.83 25.38 -0.15
C ARG A 255 -12.55 25.95 0.44
N LEU A 256 -11.44 25.20 0.33
CA LEU A 256 -10.14 25.61 0.86
C LEU A 256 -9.69 26.92 0.20
N GLN A 257 -9.13 27.83 1.00
CA GLN A 257 -8.46 29.01 0.46
C GLN A 257 -7.15 28.61 -0.22
N GLU A 258 -6.64 29.42 -1.14
CA GLU A 258 -5.38 29.15 -1.83
C GLU A 258 -4.19 28.90 -0.88
N GLU A 259 -4.17 29.62 0.25
CA GLU A 259 -3.14 29.44 1.26
C GLU A 259 -3.25 28.10 1.99
N GLU A 260 -4.47 27.65 2.30
CA GLU A 260 -4.72 26.35 2.92
C GLU A 260 -4.35 25.19 1.95
N MET A 261 -4.63 25.37 0.67
CA MET A 261 -4.25 24.41 -0.37
C MET A 261 -2.73 24.31 -0.48
N ARG A 262 -2.01 25.43 -0.59
CA ARG A 262 -0.54 25.46 -0.58
C ARG A 262 0.03 24.82 0.69
N ASN A 263 -0.56 25.14 1.85
CA ASN A 263 -0.14 24.54 3.11
C ASN A 263 -0.35 23.03 3.16
N ALA A 264 -1.43 22.51 2.56
CA ALA A 264 -1.67 21.08 2.43
C ALA A 264 -0.63 20.42 1.50
N GLU A 265 -0.38 21.01 0.32
CA GLU A 265 0.63 20.51 -0.65
C GLU A 265 2.03 20.45 -0.03
N ASP A 266 2.45 21.49 0.67
CA ASP A 266 3.75 21.52 1.33
C ASP A 266 3.87 20.55 2.52
N SER A 267 2.74 20.09 3.05
CA SER A 267 2.70 19.20 4.21
C SER A 267 2.79 17.73 3.82
N VAL A 268 2.36 17.36 2.62
CA VAL A 268 2.16 15.96 2.23
C VAL A 268 3.38 15.41 1.49
N LEU A 269 3.90 14.30 1.96
CA LEU A 269 5.06 13.61 1.38
C LEU A 269 4.69 12.18 1.00
N SER A 270 5.20 11.70 -0.12
CA SER A 270 5.32 10.28 -0.42
C SER A 270 6.65 9.78 0.14
N LEU A 271 6.59 8.71 0.92
CA LEU A 271 7.73 8.10 1.60
C LEU A 271 7.88 6.66 1.14
N SER A 272 9.07 6.26 0.70
CA SER A 272 9.44 4.87 0.50
C SER A 272 10.36 4.41 1.63
N LEU A 273 9.94 3.37 2.34
CA LEU A 273 10.55 2.89 3.58
C LEU A 273 10.90 1.41 3.49
N PHE A 274 12.09 1.08 3.97
CA PHE A 274 12.56 -0.29 4.21
C PHE A 274 12.81 -0.51 5.70
N ALA A 275 12.44 -1.68 6.21
CA ALA A 275 12.86 -2.13 7.55
C ALA A 275 12.87 -3.66 7.64
N VAL A 276 13.58 -4.19 8.63
CA VAL A 276 13.80 -5.63 8.82
C VAL A 276 13.27 -6.08 10.18
N LYS A 277 12.63 -7.23 10.22
CA LYS A 277 12.40 -7.97 11.47
C LYS A 277 13.72 -8.62 11.90
N PRO A 278 14.32 -8.25 13.04
CA PRO A 278 15.58 -8.86 13.49
C PRO A 278 15.48 -10.39 13.55
N GLY A 279 16.53 -11.06 13.12
CA GLY A 279 16.71 -12.49 13.38
C GLY A 279 17.04 -12.76 14.87
N PRO A 280 17.02 -14.02 15.32
CA PRO A 280 17.53 -14.37 16.62
C PRO A 280 19.01 -13.94 16.72
N PRO A 281 19.46 -13.51 17.93
CA PRO A 281 20.86 -13.17 18.13
C PRO A 281 21.75 -14.35 17.72
N PRO A 282 22.96 -14.10 17.20
CA PRO A 282 23.91 -15.16 16.90
C PRO A 282 24.09 -16.04 18.15
N GLN A 283 23.85 -17.34 18.00
CA GLN A 283 24.20 -18.26 19.09
C GLN A 283 25.72 -18.16 19.30
N GLU A 284 26.13 -17.72 20.48
CA GLU A 284 27.54 -17.81 20.91
C GLU A 284 27.93 -19.28 20.75
N ARG A 285 28.79 -19.54 19.78
CA ARG A 285 29.44 -20.86 19.68
C ARG A 285 30.24 -21.01 20.97
N GLY A 286 29.74 -21.84 21.88
CA GLY A 286 30.43 -22.18 23.08
C GLY A 286 31.86 -22.56 22.74
N VAL A 287 32.81 -21.82 23.26
CA VAL A 287 34.22 -22.17 23.21
C VAL A 287 34.32 -23.50 23.97
N ALA A 288 34.46 -24.58 23.22
CA ALA A 288 34.74 -25.89 23.81
C ALA A 288 36.05 -25.74 24.59
N GLY A 289 35.94 -25.67 25.89
CA GLY A 289 37.07 -25.64 26.78
C GLY A 289 37.91 -26.92 26.58
N GLY A 290 38.99 -26.79 25.82
CA GLY A 290 40.02 -27.83 25.77
C GLY A 290 40.63 -27.95 27.14
N THR A 291 40.23 -28.99 27.89
CA THR A 291 41.01 -29.48 29.03
C THR A 291 42.18 -30.23 28.45
N GLU A 292 43.34 -29.56 28.33
CA GLU A 292 44.61 -30.26 28.27
C GLU A 292 44.84 -31.00 29.60
N LYS A 293 45.07 -32.30 29.47
CA LYS A 293 45.70 -33.14 30.49
C LYS A 293 47.06 -33.56 29.98
#